data_e0d639ac16d1a2c23061c2de68f0fbc6
#
_entry.id   e0d639ac16d1a2c23061c2de68f0fbc6
#
_cell.length_a   1.000
_cell.length_b   1.000
_cell.length_c   1.000
_cell.angle_alpha   90.00
_cell.angle_beta   90.00
_cell.angle_gamma   90.00
#
_symmetry.space_group_name_H-M   'P 1'
#
loop_
_entity.id
_entity.type
_entity.pdbx_description
1 polymer ?
#
loop_
_entity_poly.entity_id
_entity_poly.type
_entity_poly.pdbx_seq_one_letter_code
_entity_poly.pdbx_strand_id
1 'polypeptide(L)'
;NQFYKYEVKSITIRNQKTRWGSCSGKGNLNFNYKIAFLPEELRDYIIVHELCHLKEMNHSKRFWDLVEKVVPDYKISRKNIRLY
;
A
#
# COMPACT_ATOMS: atom_id res chain seq x y z
N ASN A 1 7.47 8.23 8.21
CA ASN A 1 7.61 8.22 6.77
C ASN A 1 8.00 9.59 6.25
N GLN A 2 9.28 9.74 5.95
CA GLN A 2 9.81 11.05 5.52
C GLN A 2 9.31 11.47 4.14
N PHE A 3 8.96 10.52 3.30
CA PHE A 3 8.57 10.80 1.92
C PHE A 3 7.28 11.56 1.82
N TYR A 4 6.30 11.18 2.62
CA TYR A 4 4.94 11.68 2.45
C TYR A 4 4.53 12.70 3.49
N LYS A 5 5.25 12.84 4.58
CA LYS A 5 4.94 13.77 5.65
C LYS A 5 3.50 13.68 6.14
N TYR A 6 2.87 12.51 5.98
CA TYR A 6 1.51 12.27 6.42
C TYR A 6 1.52 11.47 7.70
N GLU A 7 0.61 11.81 8.56
CA GLU A 7 0.54 11.17 9.86
C GLU A 7 -0.12 9.82 9.76
N VAL A 8 0.60 8.79 10.17
CA VAL A 8 0.05 7.46 10.35
C VAL A 8 -0.40 7.35 11.80
N LYS A 9 -1.70 7.12 12.01
CA LYS A 9 -2.23 7.02 13.37
C LYS A 9 -2.02 5.63 13.97
N SER A 10 -2.20 4.60 13.17
CA SER A 10 -1.98 3.24 13.65
C SER A 10 -1.64 2.32 12.50
N ILE A 11 -0.92 1.26 12.82
CA ILE A 11 -0.64 0.16 11.90
C ILE A 11 -1.06 -1.12 12.60
N THR A 12 -1.92 -1.89 11.96
CA THR A 12 -2.41 -3.15 12.51
C THR A 12 -2.16 -4.28 11.52
N ILE A 13 -1.66 -5.40 12.02
CA ILE A 13 -1.45 -6.61 11.23
C ILE A 13 -2.60 -7.55 11.56
N ARG A 14 -3.30 -8.02 10.53
CA ARG A 14 -4.50 -8.84 10.70
C ARG A 14 -4.49 -10.05 9.80
N ASN A 15 -5.31 -11.03 10.15
CA ASN A 15 -5.59 -12.17 9.29
C ASN A 15 -6.82 -11.82 8.45
N GLN A 16 -6.59 -11.18 7.29
CA GLN A 16 -7.65 -10.83 6.36
C GLN A 16 -7.73 -11.86 5.25
N LYS A 17 -8.95 -12.11 4.76
CA LYS A 17 -9.15 -13.13 3.73
C LYS A 17 -9.16 -12.56 2.31
N THR A 18 -9.55 -11.30 2.15
CA THR A 18 -9.82 -10.72 0.84
C THR A 18 -8.93 -9.54 0.46
N ARG A 19 -8.14 -9.03 1.39
CA ARG A 19 -7.31 -7.84 1.15
C ARG A 19 -5.89 -8.05 1.61
N TRP A 20 -4.95 -7.46 0.90
CA TRP A 20 -3.57 -7.40 1.34
C TRP A 20 -3.36 -6.26 2.34
N GLY A 21 -4.14 -5.20 2.21
CA GLY A 21 -4.07 -4.07 3.11
C GLY A 21 -5.22 -3.11 2.92
N SER A 22 -5.32 -2.13 3.81
CA SER A 22 -6.32 -1.07 3.72
C SER A 22 -5.84 0.16 4.46
N CYS A 23 -6.44 1.31 4.13
CA CYS A 23 -6.14 2.58 4.78
C CYS A 23 -7.45 3.32 5.01
N SER A 24 -7.69 3.76 6.25
CA SER A 24 -8.85 4.59 6.54
C SER A 24 -8.51 6.07 6.32
N GLY A 25 -9.54 6.90 6.14
CA GLY A 25 -9.35 8.34 6.03
C GLY A 25 -8.77 8.99 7.28
N LYS A 26 -8.77 8.26 8.40
CA LYS A 26 -8.22 8.74 9.67
C LYS A 26 -6.75 8.38 9.86
N GLY A 27 -6.12 7.72 8.90
CA GLY A 27 -4.71 7.36 8.98
C GLY A 27 -4.44 6.00 9.62
N ASN A 28 -5.44 5.14 9.73
CA ASN A 28 -5.26 3.79 10.25
C ASN A 28 -4.95 2.83 9.11
N LEU A 29 -3.78 2.20 9.18
CA LEU A 29 -3.34 1.23 8.17
C LEU A 29 -3.52 -0.17 8.72
N ASN A 30 -4.04 -1.06 7.87
CA ASN A 30 -4.18 -2.46 8.19
C ASN A 30 -3.49 -3.28 7.11
N PHE A 31 -2.73 -4.29 7.52
CA PHE A 31 -2.06 -5.18 6.58
C PHE A 31 -2.37 -6.64 6.94
N ASN A 32 -2.52 -7.44 5.90
CA ASN A 32 -2.65 -8.88 6.05
C ASN A 32 -1.27 -9.44 6.46
N TYR A 33 -1.22 -10.27 7.50
CA TYR A 33 0.04 -10.84 7.95
C TYR A 33 0.76 -11.61 6.84
N LYS A 34 0.02 -12.11 5.86
CA LYS A 34 0.59 -12.87 4.73
C LYS A 34 1.47 -12.04 3.81
N ILE A 35 1.45 -10.70 3.94
CA ILE A 35 2.37 -9.88 3.12
C ILE A 35 3.83 -10.23 3.40
N ALA A 36 4.13 -10.72 4.60
CA ALA A 36 5.48 -11.12 4.96
C ALA A 36 6.01 -12.27 4.09
N PHE A 37 5.12 -13.03 3.47
CA PHE A 37 5.50 -14.17 2.63
C PHE A 37 5.52 -13.83 1.14
N LEU A 38 5.21 -12.59 0.78
CA LEU A 38 5.30 -12.15 -0.61
C LEU A 38 6.74 -11.83 -0.97
N PRO A 39 7.09 -11.91 -2.27
CA PRO A 39 8.34 -11.34 -2.72
C PRO A 39 8.47 -9.88 -2.27
N GLU A 40 9.69 -9.45 -1.99
CA GLU A 40 9.94 -8.13 -1.43
C GLU A 40 9.30 -7.01 -2.25
N GLU A 41 9.41 -7.08 -3.58
CA GLU A 41 8.86 -6.04 -4.46
C GLU A 41 7.35 -5.92 -4.32
N LEU A 42 6.66 -7.04 -4.16
CA LEU A 42 5.20 -7.03 -4.02
C LEU A 42 4.78 -6.55 -2.65
N ARG A 43 5.51 -6.96 -1.62
CA ARG A 43 5.27 -6.46 -0.26
C ARG A 43 5.44 -4.96 -0.20
N ASP A 44 6.54 -4.44 -0.76
CA ASP A 44 6.81 -3.02 -0.76
C ASP A 44 5.75 -2.24 -1.55
N TYR A 45 5.31 -2.79 -2.67
CA TYR A 45 4.24 -2.18 -3.46
C TYR A 45 2.97 -2.03 -2.62
N ILE A 46 2.58 -3.06 -1.87
CA ILE A 46 1.37 -3.00 -1.06
C ILE A 46 1.50 -1.95 0.03
N ILE A 47 2.65 -1.90 0.71
CA ILE A 47 2.88 -0.93 1.77
C ILE A 47 2.80 0.49 1.21
N VAL A 48 3.46 0.75 0.08
CA VAL A 48 3.42 2.06 -0.58
C VAL A 48 2.02 2.41 -1.04
N HIS A 49 1.28 1.45 -1.58
CA HIS A 49 -0.10 1.64 -2.02
C HIS A 49 -0.96 2.18 -0.88
N GLU A 50 -0.88 1.57 0.30
CA GLU A 50 -1.68 2.02 1.44
C GLU A 50 -1.19 3.35 2.00
N LEU A 51 0.13 3.58 2.03
CA LEU A 51 0.67 4.86 2.47
C LEU A 51 0.22 6.01 1.57
N CYS A 52 0.14 5.78 0.26
CA CYS A 52 -0.31 6.80 -0.68
C CYS A 52 -1.77 7.20 -0.44
N HIS A 53 -2.59 6.30 0.11
CA HIS A 53 -3.96 6.63 0.46
C HIS A 53 -4.07 7.64 1.60
N LEU A 54 -3.01 7.87 2.35
CA LEU A 54 -3.01 8.95 3.34
C LEU A 54 -3.16 10.31 2.68
N LYS A 55 -2.71 10.43 1.44
CA LYS A 55 -2.82 11.67 0.66
C LYS A 55 -4.03 11.65 -0.28
N GLU A 56 -4.21 10.55 -0.99
CA GLU A 56 -5.25 10.39 -2.01
C GLU A 56 -6.03 9.12 -1.75
N MET A 57 -7.23 9.25 -1.23
CA MET A 57 -8.07 8.08 -0.91
C MET A 57 -8.55 7.36 -2.17
N ASN A 58 -8.75 8.10 -3.26
CA ASN A 58 -9.20 7.52 -4.52
C ASN A 58 -8.02 7.10 -5.37
N HIS A 59 -8.21 6.07 -6.19
CA HIS A 59 -7.20 5.63 -7.15
C HIS A 59 -7.18 6.55 -8.38
N SER A 60 -7.00 7.85 -8.15
CA SER A 60 -6.93 8.86 -9.19
C SER A 60 -5.53 8.90 -9.82
N LYS A 61 -5.36 9.72 -10.85
CA LYS A 61 -4.04 9.94 -11.43
C LYS A 61 -3.05 10.43 -10.37
N ARG A 62 -3.49 11.30 -9.45
CA ARG A 62 -2.63 11.80 -8.38
C ARG A 62 -2.14 10.68 -7.48
N PHE A 63 -3.01 9.72 -7.16
CA PHE A 63 -2.64 8.56 -6.37
C PHE A 63 -1.52 7.77 -7.05
N TRP A 64 -1.73 7.43 -8.32
CA TRP A 64 -0.75 6.63 -9.05
C TRP A 64 0.56 7.38 -9.30
N ASP A 65 0.51 8.70 -9.44
CA ASP A 65 1.72 9.52 -9.52
C ASP A 65 2.54 9.42 -8.23
N LEU A 66 1.87 9.39 -7.08
CA LEU A 66 2.55 9.21 -5.79
C LEU A 66 3.19 7.81 -5.69
N VAL A 67 2.47 6.79 -6.10
CA VAL A 67 2.99 5.41 -6.08
C VAL A 67 4.22 5.32 -6.99
N GLU A 68 4.15 5.90 -8.18
CA GLU A 68 5.24 5.84 -9.14
C GLU A 68 6.52 6.50 -8.64
N LYS A 69 6.41 7.53 -7.81
CA LYS A 69 7.60 8.19 -7.25
C LYS A 69 8.45 7.25 -6.42
N VAL A 70 7.83 6.30 -5.75
CA VAL A 70 8.53 5.36 -4.87
C VAL A 70 8.74 4.02 -5.53
N VAL A 71 7.76 3.59 -6.33
CA VAL A 71 7.80 2.32 -7.04
C VAL A 71 7.60 2.60 -8.52
N PRO A 72 8.67 2.97 -9.25
CA PRO A 72 8.54 3.30 -10.69
C PRO A 72 7.93 2.17 -11.50
N ASP A 73 8.16 0.92 -11.09
CA ASP A 73 7.67 -0.27 -11.79
C ASP A 73 6.35 -0.79 -11.19
N TYR A 74 5.56 0.10 -10.58
CA TYR A 74 4.35 -0.32 -9.88
C TYR A 74 3.38 -1.12 -10.77
N LYS A 75 3.36 -0.85 -12.07
CA LYS A 75 2.47 -1.57 -12.99
C LYS A 75 2.80 -3.05 -13.06
N ILE A 76 4.07 -3.39 -12.98
CA ILE A 76 4.53 -4.77 -12.95
C ILE A 76 4.09 -5.44 -11.66
N SER A 77 4.33 -4.77 -10.53
CA SER A 77 3.91 -5.29 -9.22
C SER A 77 2.40 -5.45 -9.13
N ARG A 78 1.66 -4.45 -9.61
CA ARG A 78 0.19 -4.49 -9.63
C ARG A 78 -0.33 -5.67 -10.42
N LYS A 79 0.32 -5.99 -11.53
CA LYS A 79 -0.04 -7.16 -12.33
C LYS A 79 0.31 -8.45 -11.62
N ASN A 80 1.51 -8.52 -11.05
CA ASN A 80 2.04 -9.74 -10.46
C ASN A 80 1.34 -10.13 -9.16
N ILE A 81 0.83 -9.15 -8.40
CA ILE A 81 0.14 -9.45 -7.15
C ILE A 81 -1.08 -10.34 -7.35
N ARG A 82 -1.64 -10.36 -8.54
CA ARG A 82 -2.79 -11.19 -8.86
C ARG A 82 -2.45 -12.68 -8.87
N LEU A 83 -1.16 -13.01 -8.91
CA LEU A 83 -0.71 -14.40 -8.88
C LEU A 83 -0.72 -14.99 -7.45
N TYR A 84 -0.94 -14.14 -6.48
CA TYR A 84 -0.93 -14.50 -5.06
C TYR A 84 -2.32 -14.23 -4.42
#